data_d1c5492ede3d499d1c8e2f04421f3729
#
_entry.id   d1c5492ede3d499d1c8e2f04421f3729
#
_cell.length_a   1.000
_cell.length_b   1.000
_cell.length_c   1.000
_cell.angle_alpha   90.00
_cell.angle_beta   90.00
_cell.angle_gamma   90.00
#
_symmetry.space_group_name_H-M   'P 1'
#
loop_
_entity.id
_entity.type
_entity.pdbx_description
1 polymer ?
#
loop_
_entity_poly.entity_id
_entity_poly.type
_entity_poly.pdbx_seq_one_letter_code
_entity_poly.pdbx_strand_id
1 'polypeptide(L)'
;MKKKMIFAAAMFAALCFNSCDKNDPEIPIAGGSGNVLLLTALPNATGMDGTVYMQLIDEPKLGATMAVDNKNGINVPFGSSYPVVIGNEVYVFPSYHMTMDKNELVRYRRVNGGLQKMGSMPLPANNSANSLVKLSPTKAYLSLAGLGKIYIFNPETMQKTGEIDLTSLGIQDNNPDIGIMIERDGYVFAGLSQMVGGW
;
A
#
# COMPACT_ATOMS: atom_id res chain seq x y z
N MET A 1 -44.35 19.91 16.06
CA MET A 1 -43.74 19.25 14.87
C MET A 1 -42.26 18.97 15.12
N LYS A 2 -41.86 18.08 16.05
CA LYS A 2 -40.42 17.77 16.32
C LYS A 2 -40.19 16.32 16.71
N LYS A 3 -40.77 15.33 16.02
CA LYS A 3 -40.59 13.89 16.33
C LYS A 3 -40.37 12.97 15.14
N LYS A 4 -39.99 13.48 13.97
CA LYS A 4 -39.81 12.62 12.79
C LYS A 4 -38.37 12.50 12.28
N MET A 5 -37.36 13.05 12.94
CA MET A 5 -35.96 13.03 12.42
C MET A 5 -34.98 12.09 13.15
N ILE A 6 -35.42 11.36 14.15
CA ILE A 6 -34.51 10.46 14.91
C ILE A 6 -34.51 9.02 14.38
N PHE A 7 -35.52 8.63 13.59
CA PHE A 7 -35.58 7.25 13.05
C PHE A 7 -34.78 7.00 11.78
N ALA A 8 -34.38 8.03 11.05
CA ALA A 8 -33.63 7.87 9.81
C ALA A 8 -32.12 7.64 10.04
N ALA A 9 -31.56 8.12 11.15
CA ALA A 9 -30.12 7.97 11.46
C ALA A 9 -29.78 6.57 12.00
N ALA A 10 -30.72 5.91 12.67
CA ALA A 10 -30.49 4.57 13.20
C ALA A 10 -30.56 3.47 12.13
N MET A 11 -31.26 3.71 11.03
CA MET A 11 -31.40 2.73 9.95
C MET A 11 -30.18 2.70 9.01
N PHE A 12 -29.42 3.78 8.93
CA PHE A 12 -28.21 3.85 8.11
C PHE A 12 -27.00 3.19 8.77
N ALA A 13 -26.95 3.14 10.08
CA ALA A 13 -25.86 2.48 10.81
C ALA A 13 -25.97 0.94 10.79
N ALA A 14 -27.17 0.40 10.59
CA ALA A 14 -27.39 -1.06 10.56
C ALA A 14 -27.07 -1.70 9.20
N LEU A 15 -26.99 -0.92 8.11
CA LEU A 15 -26.70 -1.43 6.77
C LEU A 15 -25.21 -1.54 6.44
N CYS A 16 -24.34 -0.94 7.26
CA CYS A 16 -22.90 -0.99 7.02
C CYS A 16 -22.20 -2.25 7.60
N PHE A 17 -22.91 -3.06 8.38
CA PHE A 17 -22.30 -4.24 9.04
C PHE A 17 -22.60 -5.59 8.37
N ASN A 18 -23.38 -5.63 7.30
CA ASN A 18 -23.75 -6.88 6.63
C ASN A 18 -23.06 -7.12 5.29
N SER A 19 -21.99 -6.41 4.99
CA SER A 19 -21.22 -6.61 3.75
C SER A 19 -19.88 -7.34 4.00
N CYS A 20 -19.77 -8.16 5.03
CA CYS A 20 -18.76 -9.20 5.04
C CYS A 20 -19.37 -10.42 4.35
N ASP A 21 -19.00 -10.61 3.11
CA ASP A 21 -19.32 -11.82 2.34
C ASP A 21 -18.67 -13.00 3.08
N LYS A 22 -19.49 -13.88 3.63
CA LYS A 22 -19.04 -15.06 4.39
C LYS A 22 -18.40 -16.13 3.52
N ASN A 23 -18.17 -15.83 2.25
CA ASN A 23 -17.59 -16.74 1.27
C ASN A 23 -16.17 -16.37 0.84
N ASP A 24 -15.55 -15.33 1.42
CA ASP A 24 -14.11 -15.20 1.28
C ASP A 24 -13.49 -16.46 1.92
N PRO A 25 -12.68 -17.23 1.17
CA PRO A 25 -12.00 -18.37 1.75
C PRO A 25 -11.16 -17.81 2.91
N GLU A 26 -11.55 -18.15 4.14
CA GLU A 26 -10.70 -17.91 5.30
C GLU A 26 -9.35 -18.54 4.96
N ILE A 27 -8.39 -17.72 4.59
CA ILE A 27 -7.01 -18.17 4.53
C ILE A 27 -6.69 -18.54 5.97
N PRO A 28 -6.47 -19.83 6.29
CA PRO A 28 -6.19 -20.22 7.65
C PRO A 28 -4.97 -19.42 8.09
N ILE A 29 -5.17 -18.44 8.93
CA ILE A 29 -4.09 -17.84 9.69
C ILE A 29 -3.67 -18.98 10.62
N ALA A 30 -2.68 -19.74 10.20
CA ALA A 30 -2.14 -20.84 10.98
C ALA A 30 -1.82 -20.29 12.36
N GLY A 31 -2.60 -20.72 13.35
CA GLY A 31 -2.69 -20.32 14.73
C GLY A 31 -1.50 -19.55 15.29
N GLY A 32 -1.46 -18.28 15.03
CA GLY A 32 -0.45 -17.36 15.52
C GLY A 32 -1.16 -16.11 15.99
N SER A 33 -0.77 -15.62 17.15
CA SER A 33 -1.03 -14.27 17.61
C SER A 33 -0.90 -13.31 16.43
N GLY A 34 -1.79 -12.35 16.28
CA GLY A 34 -1.72 -11.31 15.27
C GLY A 34 -0.34 -10.67 15.24
N ASN A 35 0.05 -10.16 14.08
CA ASN A 35 1.31 -9.42 13.96
C ASN A 35 1.00 -8.02 13.45
N VAL A 36 1.70 -7.06 13.99
CA VAL A 36 1.68 -5.68 13.52
C VAL A 36 2.93 -5.43 12.69
N LEU A 37 2.72 -4.92 11.48
CA LEU A 37 3.81 -4.47 10.62
C LEU A 37 4.02 -2.98 10.88
N LEU A 38 5.20 -2.63 11.39
CA LEU A 38 5.57 -1.26 11.71
C LEU A 38 6.64 -0.76 10.74
N LEU A 39 6.43 0.43 10.17
CA LEU A 39 7.47 1.17 9.47
C LEU A 39 7.92 2.33 10.34
N THR A 40 9.21 2.45 10.55
CA THR A 40 9.83 3.53 11.32
C THR A 40 10.78 4.30 10.42
N ALA A 41 10.48 5.59 10.18
CA ALA A 41 11.35 6.47 9.43
C ALA A 41 12.27 7.24 10.40
N LEU A 42 13.55 7.28 10.07
CA LEU A 42 14.56 8.09 10.73
C LEU A 42 15.10 9.10 9.71
N PRO A 43 14.46 10.27 9.59
CA PRO A 43 14.88 11.27 8.63
C PRO A 43 16.26 11.84 9.02
N ASN A 44 17.02 12.27 8.02
CA ASN A 44 18.23 13.06 8.24
C ASN A 44 17.88 14.50 8.70
N ALA A 45 18.91 15.31 8.94
CA ALA A 45 18.72 16.67 9.45
C ALA A 45 17.91 17.59 8.52
N THR A 46 17.84 17.29 7.23
CA THR A 46 17.03 18.04 6.26
C THR A 46 15.59 17.54 6.14
N GLY A 47 15.30 16.35 6.69
CA GLY A 47 14.01 15.68 6.53
C GLY A 47 13.73 15.13 5.13
N MET A 48 14.65 15.33 4.18
CA MET A 48 14.46 14.99 2.77
C MET A 48 15.04 13.62 2.38
N ASP A 49 15.75 13.01 3.30
CA ASP A 49 16.35 11.68 3.15
C ASP A 49 16.45 11.02 4.52
N GLY A 50 16.81 9.77 4.56
CA GLY A 50 16.94 9.06 5.82
C GLY A 50 16.93 7.56 5.64
N THR A 51 16.56 6.87 6.71
CA THR A 51 16.46 5.42 6.73
C THR A 51 15.07 5.02 7.19
N VAL A 52 14.46 4.06 6.51
CA VAL A 52 13.20 3.44 6.92
C VAL A 52 13.44 1.98 7.26
N TYR A 53 12.95 1.57 8.39
CA TYR A 53 12.98 0.18 8.84
C TYR A 53 11.57 -0.36 8.95
N MET A 54 11.39 -1.57 8.45
CA MET A 54 10.16 -2.34 8.55
C MET A 54 10.36 -3.48 9.55
N GLN A 55 9.46 -3.59 10.53
CA GLN A 55 9.51 -4.62 11.57
C GLN A 55 8.16 -5.33 11.67
N LEU A 56 8.22 -6.64 11.88
CA LEU A 56 7.06 -7.44 12.23
C LEU A 56 7.05 -7.66 13.75
N ILE A 57 5.96 -7.26 14.39
CA ILE A 57 5.84 -7.30 15.84
C ILE A 57 4.72 -8.27 16.20
N ASP A 58 5.00 -9.23 17.07
CA ASP A 58 4.01 -10.16 17.58
C ASP A 58 3.01 -9.43 18.49
N GLU A 59 1.73 -9.67 18.31
CA GLU A 59 0.65 -9.04 19.08
C GLU A 59 0.84 -9.13 20.61
N PRO A 60 1.29 -10.25 21.20
CA PRO A 60 1.51 -10.32 22.65
C PRO A 60 2.57 -9.37 23.19
N LYS A 61 3.41 -8.83 22.30
CA LYS A 61 4.44 -7.84 22.65
C LYS A 61 3.95 -6.41 22.54
N LEU A 62 2.74 -6.19 21.99
CA LEU A 62 2.12 -4.88 21.95
C LEU A 62 1.70 -4.46 23.35
N GLY A 63 2.17 -3.30 23.79
CA GLY A 63 1.90 -2.78 25.14
C GLY A 63 3.01 -3.02 26.16
N ALA A 64 4.00 -3.88 25.88
CA ALA A 64 5.27 -3.85 26.57
C ALA A 64 6.08 -2.64 26.11
N THR A 65 6.97 -2.13 26.93
CA THR A 65 7.97 -1.13 26.50
C THR A 65 8.83 -1.78 25.42
N MET A 66 8.53 -1.47 24.16
CA MET A 66 9.26 -2.01 23.04
C MET A 66 10.39 -1.05 22.68
N ALA A 67 11.62 -1.53 22.78
CA ALA A 67 12.68 -0.90 22.04
C ALA A 67 12.45 -1.19 20.56
N VAL A 68 11.95 -0.21 19.81
CA VAL A 68 11.99 -0.23 18.35
C VAL A 68 13.45 0.02 17.98
N ASP A 69 14.19 -1.05 17.85
CA ASP A 69 15.60 -0.99 17.59
C ASP A 69 15.84 -1.35 16.12
N ASN A 70 16.70 -0.60 15.48
CA ASN A 70 17.04 -0.76 14.07
C ASN A 70 17.82 -2.06 13.78
N LYS A 71 18.19 -2.82 14.78
CA LYS A 71 18.94 -4.08 14.62
C LYS A 71 18.05 -5.21 14.12
N ASN A 72 16.75 -5.14 14.40
CA ASN A 72 15.76 -6.16 14.06
C ASN A 72 14.89 -5.75 12.87
N GLY A 73 15.09 -4.56 12.32
CA GLY A 73 14.32 -4.05 11.20
C GLY A 73 14.95 -4.37 9.84
N ILE A 74 14.09 -4.54 8.84
CA ILE A 74 14.50 -4.62 7.44
C ILE A 74 14.57 -3.21 6.88
N ASN A 75 15.72 -2.83 6.33
CA ASN A 75 15.85 -1.55 5.64
C ASN A 75 15.03 -1.58 4.35
N VAL A 76 14.16 -0.59 4.18
CA VAL A 76 13.31 -0.41 3.01
C VAL A 76 13.57 0.98 2.39
N PRO A 77 13.15 1.23 1.14
CA PRO A 77 13.36 2.52 0.49
C PRO A 77 12.84 3.68 1.34
N PHE A 78 13.59 4.76 1.42
CA PHE A 78 13.12 6.00 2.04
C PHE A 78 11.89 6.53 1.27
N GLY A 79 10.94 7.13 2.00
CA GLY A 79 9.64 7.52 1.43
C GLY A 79 8.61 6.39 1.39
N SER A 80 8.97 5.16 1.78
CA SER A 80 7.98 4.08 1.97
C SER A 80 7.18 4.36 3.23
N SER A 81 5.91 4.68 3.07
CA SER A 81 5.03 5.05 4.19
C SER A 81 3.91 4.05 4.44
N TYR A 82 3.52 3.30 3.42
CA TYR A 82 2.38 2.39 3.50
C TYR A 82 2.73 1.03 2.91
N PRO A 83 2.95 0.00 3.75
CA PRO A 83 3.07 -1.36 3.25
C PRO A 83 1.68 -1.83 2.80
N VAL A 84 1.62 -2.47 1.64
CA VAL A 84 0.41 -3.15 1.18
C VAL A 84 0.52 -4.62 1.55
N VAL A 85 -0.39 -5.10 2.38
CA VAL A 85 -0.42 -6.49 2.84
C VAL A 85 -1.53 -7.24 2.11
N ILE A 86 -1.17 -8.32 1.43
CA ILE A 86 -2.09 -9.19 0.70
C ILE A 86 -1.79 -10.64 1.10
N GLY A 87 -2.61 -11.21 1.97
CA GLY A 87 -2.35 -12.51 2.56
C GLY A 87 -1.00 -12.55 3.30
N ASN A 88 -0.12 -13.43 2.87
CA ASN A 88 1.23 -13.56 3.45
C ASN A 88 2.29 -12.68 2.76
N GLU A 89 1.90 -11.85 1.83
CA GLU A 89 2.82 -11.00 1.07
C GLU A 89 2.73 -9.54 1.55
N VAL A 90 3.87 -8.88 1.57
CA VAL A 90 4.02 -7.47 1.90
C VAL A 90 4.74 -6.78 0.76
N TYR A 91 4.13 -5.75 0.23
CA TYR A 91 4.69 -4.91 -0.81
C TYR A 91 5.05 -3.56 -0.24
N VAL A 92 6.26 -3.10 -0.51
CA VAL A 92 6.78 -1.81 -0.05
C VAL A 92 7.33 -1.04 -1.23
N PHE A 93 6.97 0.22 -1.33
CA PHE A 93 7.39 1.11 -2.40
C PHE A 93 7.46 2.55 -1.89
N PRO A 94 8.31 3.42 -2.48
CA PRO A 94 8.36 4.82 -2.13
C PRO A 94 7.09 5.53 -2.64
N SER A 95 6.26 5.98 -1.71
CA SER A 95 5.04 6.74 -1.99
C SER A 95 5.27 8.25 -1.95
N TYR A 96 6.40 8.66 -1.39
CA TYR A 96 6.82 10.06 -1.38
C TYR A 96 8.22 10.18 -1.98
N HIS A 97 8.33 11.05 -2.98
CA HIS A 97 9.49 11.10 -3.83
C HIS A 97 10.38 12.27 -3.44
N MET A 98 11.45 12.03 -2.72
CA MET A 98 12.39 13.09 -2.36
C MET A 98 13.84 12.80 -2.77
N THR A 99 14.29 11.58 -2.78
CA THR A 99 15.63 11.21 -3.27
C THR A 99 15.66 9.80 -3.84
N MET A 100 16.59 9.55 -4.73
CA MET A 100 16.45 8.63 -5.85
C MET A 100 17.22 7.33 -5.76
N ASP A 101 17.89 7.05 -4.66
CA ASP A 101 18.87 5.95 -4.65
C ASP A 101 18.26 4.55 -4.64
N LYS A 102 16.97 4.42 -4.30
CA LYS A 102 16.30 3.11 -4.24
C LYS A 102 14.83 3.20 -4.66
N ASN A 103 14.57 3.60 -5.90
CA ASN A 103 13.23 3.50 -6.45
C ASN A 103 12.92 2.08 -6.86
N GLU A 104 12.38 1.32 -5.96
CA GLU A 104 11.94 -0.04 -6.25
C GLU A 104 10.65 -0.37 -5.50
N LEU A 105 9.78 -1.16 -6.15
CA LEU A 105 8.74 -1.94 -5.49
C LEU A 105 9.40 -3.21 -4.98
N VAL A 106 9.34 -3.47 -3.69
CA VAL A 106 9.89 -4.68 -3.08
C VAL A 106 8.77 -5.57 -2.56
N ARG A 107 8.84 -6.84 -2.86
CA ARG A 107 7.96 -7.87 -2.34
C ARG A 107 8.65 -8.69 -1.27
N TYR A 108 8.00 -8.79 -0.13
CA TYR A 108 8.37 -9.68 0.96
C TYR A 108 7.30 -10.75 1.15
N ARG A 109 7.67 -11.86 1.75
CA ARG A 109 6.75 -12.88 2.23
C ARG A 109 6.96 -13.11 3.72
N ARG A 110 5.87 -13.25 4.45
CA ARG A 110 5.91 -13.66 5.84
C ARG A 110 6.38 -15.11 5.92
N VAL A 111 7.39 -15.34 6.73
CA VAL A 111 7.95 -16.65 7.07
C VAL A 111 8.01 -16.76 8.59
N ASN A 112 8.27 -17.96 9.10
CA ASN A 112 8.42 -18.15 10.55
C ASN A 112 9.49 -17.20 11.10
N GLY A 113 9.06 -16.31 12.00
CA GLY A 113 9.97 -15.37 12.67
C GLY A 113 10.28 -14.07 11.94
N GLY A 114 9.66 -13.77 10.78
CA GLY A 114 9.92 -12.50 10.12
C GLY A 114 9.42 -12.39 8.68
N LEU A 115 10.10 -11.55 7.92
CA LEU A 115 9.82 -11.27 6.52
C LEU A 115 11.03 -11.63 5.66
N GLN A 116 10.81 -12.31 4.56
CA GLN A 116 11.81 -12.66 3.57
C GLN A 116 11.59 -11.86 2.28
N LYS A 117 12.64 -11.18 1.78
CA LYS A 117 12.59 -10.53 0.46
C LYS A 117 12.45 -11.60 -0.63
N MET A 118 11.43 -11.45 -1.46
CA MET A 118 11.12 -12.38 -2.57
C MET A 118 11.58 -11.83 -3.91
N GLY A 119 11.71 -10.52 -4.03
CA GLY A 119 12.15 -9.86 -5.25
C GLY A 119 11.83 -8.37 -5.21
N SER A 120 12.28 -7.67 -6.25
CA SER A 120 11.97 -6.26 -6.45
C SER A 120 11.86 -5.90 -7.92
N MET A 121 11.14 -4.81 -8.20
CA MET A 121 10.99 -4.22 -9.52
C MET A 121 11.44 -2.76 -9.45
N PRO A 122 12.36 -2.30 -10.31
CA PRO A 122 12.75 -0.91 -10.36
C PRO A 122 11.57 -0.03 -10.78
N LEU A 123 11.46 1.13 -10.16
CA LEU A 123 10.48 2.15 -10.50
C LEU A 123 11.17 3.35 -11.14
N PRO A 124 10.51 4.06 -12.06
CA PRO A 124 11.06 5.26 -12.65
C PRO A 124 11.21 6.38 -11.61
N ALA A 125 12.00 7.39 -11.96
CA ALA A 125 12.06 8.64 -11.21
C ALA A 125 10.69 9.31 -11.12
N ASN A 126 10.45 10.09 -10.07
CA ASN A 126 9.23 10.86 -9.87
C ASN A 126 7.94 10.03 -9.92
N ASN A 127 8.01 8.77 -9.51
CA ASN A 127 6.88 7.85 -9.63
C ASN A 127 5.76 8.14 -8.62
N SER A 128 6.08 8.58 -7.41
CA SER A 128 5.12 8.74 -6.30
C SER A 128 4.10 7.60 -6.27
N ALA A 129 4.61 6.36 -6.17
CA ALA A 129 3.74 5.18 -6.15
C ALA A 129 2.77 5.26 -4.97
N ASN A 130 1.48 5.00 -5.20
CA ASN A 130 0.46 5.30 -4.19
C ASN A 130 -0.40 4.09 -3.82
N SER A 131 -0.80 3.27 -4.78
CA SER A 131 -1.72 2.16 -4.53
C SER A 131 -1.34 0.93 -5.33
N LEU A 132 -1.50 -0.24 -4.70
CA LEU A 132 -1.23 -1.53 -5.32
C LEU A 132 -2.45 -2.44 -5.16
N VAL A 133 -2.85 -3.06 -6.27
CA VAL A 133 -3.94 -4.04 -6.33
C VAL A 133 -3.44 -5.31 -7.00
N LYS A 134 -3.68 -6.47 -6.38
CA LYS A 134 -3.31 -7.78 -6.92
C LYS A 134 -4.57 -8.51 -7.37
N LEU A 135 -4.69 -8.79 -8.68
CA LEU A 135 -5.82 -9.51 -9.25
C LEU A 135 -5.61 -11.03 -9.26
N SER A 136 -4.37 -11.46 -9.39
CA SER A 136 -4.03 -12.88 -9.47
C SER A 136 -2.58 -13.12 -9.02
N PRO A 137 -2.13 -14.35 -8.88
CA PRO A 137 -0.72 -14.65 -8.61
C PRO A 137 0.24 -14.00 -9.61
N THR A 138 -0.17 -13.85 -10.86
CA THR A 138 0.69 -13.36 -11.95
C THR A 138 0.32 -11.97 -12.47
N LYS A 139 -0.68 -11.29 -11.88
CA LYS A 139 -1.11 -9.96 -12.34
C LYS A 139 -1.45 -9.03 -11.19
N ALA A 140 -0.76 -7.91 -11.16
CA ALA A 140 -1.02 -6.81 -10.24
C ALA A 140 -0.85 -5.45 -10.93
N TYR A 141 -1.37 -4.43 -10.27
CA TYR A 141 -1.33 -3.04 -10.71
C TYR A 141 -0.70 -2.17 -9.63
N LEU A 142 0.15 -1.25 -10.03
CA LEU A 142 0.74 -0.22 -9.16
C LEU A 142 0.49 1.15 -9.77
N SER A 143 -0.20 2.02 -9.05
CA SER A 143 -0.36 3.41 -9.47
C SER A 143 0.93 4.20 -9.26
N LEU A 144 1.33 4.96 -10.27
CA LEU A 144 2.43 5.89 -10.25
C LEU A 144 1.85 7.31 -10.37
N ALA A 145 1.38 7.84 -9.23
CA ALA A 145 0.65 9.10 -9.19
C ALA A 145 1.45 10.26 -9.78
N GLY A 146 2.76 10.34 -9.50
CA GLY A 146 3.62 11.38 -10.06
C GLY A 146 3.85 11.32 -11.58
N LEU A 147 3.40 10.24 -12.23
CA LEU A 147 3.58 10.05 -13.68
C LEU A 147 2.26 9.90 -14.44
N GLY A 148 1.13 9.90 -13.75
CA GLY A 148 -0.17 9.65 -14.36
C GLY A 148 -0.29 8.27 -15.02
N LYS A 149 0.41 7.26 -14.49
CA LYS A 149 0.49 5.92 -15.08
C LYS A 149 0.15 4.83 -14.09
N ILE A 150 -0.33 3.70 -14.59
CA ILE A 150 -0.48 2.47 -13.83
C ILE A 150 0.42 1.41 -14.45
N TYR A 151 1.36 0.86 -13.66
CA TYR A 151 2.15 -0.29 -14.08
C TYR A 151 1.36 -1.57 -13.88
N ILE A 152 1.42 -2.44 -14.88
CA ILE A 152 0.97 -3.82 -14.81
C ILE A 152 2.21 -4.67 -14.62
N PHE A 153 2.21 -5.54 -13.62
CA PHE A 153 3.36 -6.38 -13.35
C PHE A 153 2.96 -7.79 -12.89
N ASN A 154 3.90 -8.71 -13.00
CA ASN A 154 3.76 -10.05 -12.46
C ASN A 154 4.34 -10.08 -11.05
N PRO A 155 3.52 -10.30 -10.00
CA PRO A 155 4.01 -10.35 -8.62
C PRO A 155 5.00 -11.48 -8.33
N GLU A 156 4.89 -12.62 -9.04
CA GLU A 156 5.79 -13.76 -8.79
C GLU A 156 7.22 -13.48 -9.27
N THR A 157 7.35 -12.84 -10.43
CA THR A 157 8.65 -12.53 -11.04
C THR A 157 9.13 -11.12 -10.75
N MET A 158 8.26 -10.25 -10.21
CA MET A 158 8.52 -8.83 -10.01
C MET A 158 8.94 -8.11 -11.30
N GLN A 159 8.34 -8.49 -12.43
CA GLN A 159 8.60 -7.88 -13.74
C GLN A 159 7.41 -7.09 -14.24
N LYS A 160 7.68 -5.89 -14.74
CA LYS A 160 6.69 -5.11 -15.48
C LYS A 160 6.28 -5.85 -16.73
N THR A 161 4.97 -6.00 -16.93
CA THR A 161 4.37 -6.68 -18.09
C THR A 161 3.60 -5.72 -19.00
N GLY A 162 3.33 -4.51 -18.54
CA GLY A 162 2.65 -3.47 -19.30
C GLY A 162 2.44 -2.19 -18.52
N GLU A 163 1.78 -1.24 -19.13
CA GLU A 163 1.35 0.00 -18.47
C GLU A 163 0.03 0.51 -19.06
N ILE A 164 -0.69 1.28 -18.26
CA ILE A 164 -1.83 2.09 -18.68
C ILE A 164 -1.40 3.55 -18.50
N ASP A 165 -1.40 4.30 -19.59
CA ASP A 165 -1.12 5.73 -19.59
C ASP A 165 -2.42 6.50 -19.45
N LEU A 166 -2.56 7.26 -18.37
CA LEU A 166 -3.73 8.09 -18.08
C LEU A 166 -3.44 9.59 -18.17
N THR A 167 -2.26 9.97 -18.66
CA THR A 167 -1.83 11.38 -18.74
C THR A 167 -2.83 12.24 -19.52
N SER A 168 -3.48 11.68 -20.55
CA SER A 168 -4.50 12.39 -21.33
C SER A 168 -5.77 12.72 -20.53
N LEU A 169 -5.95 12.15 -19.34
CA LEU A 169 -7.06 12.44 -18.45
C LEU A 169 -6.74 13.58 -17.48
N GLY A 170 -5.49 14.02 -17.39
CA GLY A 170 -5.09 15.17 -16.57
C GLY A 170 -5.65 16.48 -17.12
N ILE A 171 -6.28 17.30 -16.27
CA ILE A 171 -7.03 18.48 -16.70
C ILE A 171 -6.10 19.63 -17.10
N GLN A 172 -4.98 19.87 -16.39
CA GLN A 172 -4.15 21.05 -16.64
C GLN A 172 -2.66 20.73 -16.86
N ASP A 173 -2.13 19.74 -16.15
CA ASP A 173 -0.70 19.40 -16.12
C ASP A 173 -0.39 18.04 -16.77
N ASN A 174 -1.36 17.45 -17.46
CA ASN A 174 -1.28 16.10 -18.01
C ASN A 174 -1.00 15.01 -16.94
N ASN A 175 -1.38 15.28 -15.69
CA ASN A 175 -1.32 14.31 -14.61
C ASN A 175 -2.68 14.21 -13.92
N PRO A 176 -3.37 13.06 -13.98
CA PRO A 176 -4.66 12.88 -13.32
C PRO A 176 -4.55 12.61 -11.83
N ASP A 177 -3.35 12.57 -11.24
CA ASP A 177 -3.07 12.30 -9.82
C ASP A 177 -3.80 11.04 -9.34
N ILE A 178 -3.31 9.89 -9.81
CA ILE A 178 -3.92 8.61 -9.50
C ILE A 178 -3.82 8.32 -8.00
N GLY A 179 -4.94 8.33 -7.34
CA GLY A 179 -5.06 8.06 -5.91
C GLY A 179 -5.13 6.56 -5.60
N ILE A 180 -6.08 6.20 -4.76
CA ILE A 180 -6.31 4.82 -4.33
C ILE A 180 -6.93 4.02 -5.47
N MET A 181 -6.44 2.79 -5.65
CA MET A 181 -7.09 1.77 -6.46
C MET A 181 -7.72 0.70 -5.58
N ILE A 182 -8.87 0.21 -5.98
CA ILE A 182 -9.55 -0.93 -5.36
C ILE A 182 -9.95 -1.96 -6.42
N GLU A 183 -9.90 -3.23 -6.06
CA GLU A 183 -10.45 -4.30 -6.90
C GLU A 183 -11.83 -4.67 -6.41
N ARG A 184 -12.75 -4.87 -7.33
CA ARG A 184 -14.05 -5.46 -7.05
C ARG A 184 -14.59 -6.17 -8.29
N ASP A 185 -15.00 -7.42 -8.10
CA ASP A 185 -15.64 -8.24 -9.14
C ASP A 185 -14.81 -8.35 -10.43
N GLY A 186 -13.47 -8.41 -10.29
CA GLY A 186 -12.53 -8.50 -11.41
C GLY A 186 -12.22 -7.16 -12.10
N TYR A 187 -12.80 -6.06 -11.63
CA TYR A 187 -12.51 -4.71 -12.11
C TYR A 187 -11.60 -3.98 -11.14
N VAL A 188 -10.76 -3.11 -11.67
CA VAL A 188 -9.96 -2.16 -10.87
C VAL A 188 -10.53 -0.77 -11.06
N PHE A 189 -10.93 -0.17 -9.96
CA PHE A 189 -11.39 1.21 -9.89
C PHE A 189 -10.23 2.07 -9.41
N ALA A 190 -9.90 3.13 -10.13
CA ALA A 190 -8.88 4.10 -9.78
C ALA A 190 -9.49 5.47 -9.55
N GLY A 191 -9.26 6.06 -8.39
CA GLY A 191 -9.62 7.44 -8.10
C GLY A 191 -8.61 8.40 -8.75
N LEU A 192 -9.09 9.45 -9.40
CA LEU A 192 -8.27 10.51 -9.98
C LEU A 192 -8.54 11.81 -9.21
N SER A 193 -7.51 12.35 -8.54
CA SER A 193 -7.67 13.51 -7.66
C SER A 193 -7.67 14.83 -8.43
N GLN A 194 -7.08 14.86 -9.63
CA GLN A 194 -7.03 16.05 -10.53
C GLN A 194 -6.50 17.31 -9.81
N MET A 195 -5.42 17.17 -9.06
CA MET A 195 -4.84 18.31 -8.36
C MET A 195 -4.15 19.25 -9.33
N VAL A 196 -4.45 20.51 -9.20
CA VAL A 196 -3.88 21.57 -10.06
C VAL A 196 -2.83 22.33 -9.28
N GLY A 197 -1.61 22.40 -9.80
CA GLY A 197 -0.54 23.22 -9.25
C GLY A 197 0.50 22.49 -8.39
N GLY A 198 0.49 21.17 -8.38
CA GLY A 198 1.50 20.36 -7.67
C GLY A 198 1.40 20.43 -6.15
N TRP A 199 2.20 19.61 -5.54
CA TRP A 199 2.41 19.57 -4.05
C TRP A 199 3.38 20.70 -3.65
#